data_d6227820f1e417cfa0450cb56972ac41
#
_entry.id   d6227820f1e417cfa0450cb56972ac41
#
_cell.length_a   1.000
_cell.length_b   1.000
_cell.length_c   1.000
_cell.angle_alpha   90.00
_cell.angle_beta   90.00
_cell.angle_gamma   90.00
#
_symmetry.space_group_name_H-M   'P 1'
#
loop_
_entity.id
_entity.type
_entity.pdbx_description
1 polymer ?
#
loop_
_entity_poly.entity_id
_entity_poly.type
_entity_poly.pdbx_seq_one_letter_code
_entity_poly.pdbx_strand_id
1 'polypeptide(L)'
;MKLHEYKQHIKTINTIIESCLLVILIGFVATMMVLIGKLQGTARVINYTGLVRGATQREVKLEITGNSDDELINYLDGILEDLKYEDGDYNLISLDDNDYKKKLDTQIAFWSQLKDEIYKVREYGYENTNIVILSEEYFHLADQTVSAAENYSERIAWNLRLFETFTAIDMSLIIIFIINQTIQAIIINKKNTQLEKQAFLDLHTGLPNKSKCEEIFRNKEFITDSTACIMFDLNNLKKANDTLGHSVGDQLILNFAKLLRNVVPSKDFVGRYGGDEFIAVIYNSTKDEVTEILNHLDNEISEFNELGKAFKISYAHGCAFSSDYKDCTLRTLFDKADKYMYDNKQAEKAGR
;
A
#
# COMPACT_ATOMS: atom_id res chain seq x y z
N MET A 1 -10.73 -27.97 3.00
CA MET A 1 -11.83 -27.17 2.44
C MET A 1 -12.23 -26.02 3.36
N LYS A 2 -12.74 -26.26 4.58
CA LYS A 2 -13.21 -25.20 5.53
C LYS A 2 -12.18 -24.09 5.84
N LEU A 3 -10.89 -24.37 5.93
CA LEU A 3 -9.85 -23.37 6.29
C LEU A 3 -9.53 -22.40 5.12
N HIS A 4 -9.65 -22.87 3.88
CA HIS A 4 -9.46 -22.05 2.69
C HIS A 4 -10.65 -21.09 2.48
N GLU A 5 -11.87 -21.60 2.65
CA GLU A 5 -13.09 -20.79 2.60
C GLU A 5 -13.08 -19.71 3.69
N TYR A 6 -12.69 -20.05 4.92
CA TYR A 6 -12.57 -19.09 6.02
C TYR A 6 -11.57 -17.95 5.72
N LYS A 7 -10.40 -18.27 5.15
CA LYS A 7 -9.40 -17.26 4.75
C LYS A 7 -9.91 -16.36 3.62
N GLN A 8 -10.65 -16.92 2.67
CA GLN A 8 -11.24 -16.16 1.57
C GLN A 8 -12.31 -15.20 2.08
N HIS A 9 -13.16 -15.63 3.03
CA HIS A 9 -14.14 -14.77 3.68
C HIS A 9 -13.49 -13.59 4.43
N ILE A 10 -12.43 -13.82 5.21
CA ILE A 10 -11.72 -12.73 5.90
C ILE A 10 -11.14 -11.73 4.90
N LYS A 11 -10.55 -12.20 3.81
CA LYS A 11 -9.99 -11.32 2.77
C LYS A 11 -11.09 -10.46 2.15
N THR A 12 -12.25 -11.05 1.84
CA THR A 12 -13.40 -10.33 1.29
C THR A 12 -13.93 -9.29 2.28
N ILE A 13 -14.07 -9.63 3.56
CA ILE A 13 -14.51 -8.70 4.61
C ILE A 13 -13.52 -7.53 4.72
N ASN A 14 -12.24 -7.79 4.74
CA ASN A 14 -11.21 -6.74 4.82
C ASN A 14 -11.29 -5.79 3.61
N THR A 15 -11.47 -6.33 2.40
CA THR A 15 -11.62 -5.49 1.20
C THR A 15 -12.89 -4.63 1.26
N ILE A 16 -13.99 -5.16 1.80
CA ILE A 16 -15.23 -4.39 1.97
C ILE A 16 -15.02 -3.26 2.97
N ILE A 17 -14.39 -3.53 4.12
CA ILE A 17 -14.11 -2.49 5.14
C ILE A 17 -13.24 -1.38 4.55
N GLU A 18 -12.16 -1.73 3.84
CA GLU A 18 -11.27 -0.77 3.19
C GLU A 18 -12.01 0.10 2.17
N SER A 19 -12.84 -0.53 1.33
CA SER A 19 -13.67 0.19 0.35
C SER A 19 -14.67 1.14 1.02
N CYS A 20 -15.29 0.73 2.14
CA CYS A 20 -16.20 1.58 2.90
C CYS A 20 -15.48 2.81 3.49
N LEU A 21 -14.31 2.63 4.10
CA LEU A 21 -13.52 3.74 4.64
C LEU A 21 -13.12 4.72 3.53
N LEU A 22 -12.68 4.24 2.37
CA LEU A 22 -12.35 5.09 1.23
C LEU A 22 -13.55 5.89 0.72
N VAL A 23 -14.73 5.29 0.66
CA VAL A 23 -15.97 6.00 0.25
C VAL A 23 -16.35 7.06 1.27
N ILE A 24 -16.20 6.78 2.57
CA ILE A 24 -16.45 7.75 3.67
C ILE A 24 -15.46 8.91 3.55
N LEU A 25 -14.19 8.64 3.33
CA LEU A 25 -13.15 9.65 3.15
C LEU A 25 -13.48 10.60 1.99
N ILE A 26 -13.86 10.05 0.85
CA ILE A 26 -14.27 10.84 -0.33
C ILE A 26 -15.48 11.72 0.02
N GLY A 27 -16.46 11.17 0.72
CA GLY A 27 -17.64 11.93 1.18
C GLY A 27 -17.28 13.09 2.10
N PHE A 28 -16.38 12.89 3.06
CA PHE A 28 -15.92 13.96 3.95
C PHE A 28 -15.17 15.05 3.19
N VAL A 29 -14.25 14.67 2.31
CA VAL A 29 -13.49 15.63 1.49
C VAL A 29 -14.43 16.45 0.59
N ALA A 30 -15.39 15.81 -0.07
CA ALA A 30 -16.38 16.50 -0.89
C ALA A 30 -17.21 17.51 -0.07
N THR A 31 -17.65 17.11 1.14
CA THR A 31 -18.39 18.00 2.04
C THR A 31 -17.54 19.19 2.49
N MET A 32 -16.26 18.96 2.83
CA MET A 32 -15.34 20.04 3.18
C MET A 32 -15.14 21.03 2.03
N MET A 33 -15.01 20.54 0.78
CA MET A 33 -14.89 21.42 -0.38
C MET A 33 -16.12 22.33 -0.55
N VAL A 34 -17.32 21.79 -0.32
CA VAL A 34 -18.56 22.58 -0.35
C VAL A 34 -18.58 23.64 0.78
N LEU A 35 -18.19 23.24 2.01
CA LEU A 35 -18.13 24.18 3.14
C LEU A 35 -17.09 25.28 2.96
N ILE A 36 -15.92 24.96 2.38
CA ILE A 36 -14.89 25.94 2.02
C ILE A 36 -15.44 26.92 0.98
N GLY A 37 -16.12 26.40 -0.05
CA GLY A 37 -16.77 27.25 -1.06
C GLY A 37 -17.79 28.22 -0.46
N LYS A 38 -18.61 27.76 0.53
CA LYS A 38 -19.55 28.61 1.25
C LYS A 38 -18.86 29.65 2.13
N LEU A 39 -17.71 29.32 2.72
CA LEU A 39 -16.94 30.23 3.55
C LEU A 39 -16.21 31.30 2.73
N GLN A 40 -15.86 30.98 1.49
CA GLN A 40 -15.24 31.94 0.57
C GLN A 40 -16.22 33.08 0.30
N GLY A 41 -15.76 34.32 0.49
CA GLY A 41 -16.58 35.53 0.30
C GLY A 41 -17.36 35.98 1.54
N THR A 42 -17.63 35.12 2.55
CA THR A 42 -18.32 35.58 3.78
C THR A 42 -17.58 36.73 4.49
N ALA A 43 -16.24 36.68 4.52
CA ALA A 43 -15.42 37.75 5.09
C ALA A 43 -15.64 39.09 4.39
N ARG A 44 -15.82 39.06 3.06
CA ARG A 44 -16.13 40.27 2.28
C ARG A 44 -17.53 40.80 2.62
N VAL A 45 -18.53 39.91 2.71
CA VAL A 45 -19.90 40.28 3.10
C VAL A 45 -19.91 40.93 4.50
N ILE A 46 -19.23 40.32 5.48
CA ILE A 46 -19.11 40.86 6.86
C ILE A 46 -18.46 42.26 6.81
N ASN A 47 -17.37 42.41 6.06
CA ASN A 47 -16.66 43.69 5.96
C ASN A 47 -17.55 44.78 5.35
N TYR A 48 -18.26 44.51 4.24
CA TYR A 48 -19.12 45.46 3.59
C TYR A 48 -20.39 45.77 4.41
N THR A 49 -20.95 44.78 5.08
CA THR A 49 -22.06 45.01 6.04
C THR A 49 -21.62 45.94 7.20
N GLY A 50 -20.41 45.70 7.72
CA GLY A 50 -19.80 46.58 8.74
C GLY A 50 -19.48 47.96 8.20
N LEU A 51 -19.06 48.10 6.94
CA LEU A 51 -18.81 49.36 6.28
C LEU A 51 -20.10 50.15 6.10
N VAL A 52 -21.21 49.50 5.70
CA VAL A 52 -22.54 50.16 5.62
C VAL A 52 -22.93 50.74 6.96
N ARG A 53 -22.77 50.00 8.09
CA ARG A 53 -23.04 50.46 9.45
C ARG A 53 -22.26 51.74 9.77
N GLY A 54 -20.93 51.73 9.51
CA GLY A 54 -20.07 52.88 9.83
C GLY A 54 -20.25 54.05 8.88
N ALA A 55 -20.42 53.81 7.58
CA ALA A 55 -20.56 54.83 6.56
C ALA A 55 -21.91 55.57 6.66
N THR A 56 -22.99 54.89 7.07
CA THR A 56 -24.27 55.52 7.34
C THR A 56 -24.18 56.50 8.51
N GLN A 57 -23.47 56.14 9.59
CA GLN A 57 -23.27 57.12 10.69
C GLN A 57 -22.43 58.30 10.25
N ARG A 58 -21.46 58.10 9.36
CA ARG A 58 -20.68 59.17 8.78
C ARG A 58 -21.57 60.10 7.95
N GLU A 59 -22.44 59.56 7.09
CA GLU A 59 -23.38 60.28 6.26
C GLU A 59 -24.31 61.17 7.12
N VAL A 60 -24.95 60.60 8.12
CA VAL A 60 -25.82 61.36 9.07
C VAL A 60 -25.07 62.48 9.74
N LYS A 61 -23.81 62.27 10.13
CA LYS A 61 -22.97 63.28 10.72
C LYS A 61 -22.67 64.45 9.74
N LEU A 62 -22.39 64.08 8.46
CA LEU A 62 -22.11 65.08 7.41
C LEU A 62 -23.35 65.94 7.14
N GLU A 63 -24.54 65.34 7.09
CA GLU A 63 -25.79 66.07 6.89
C GLU A 63 -26.10 67.02 8.05
N ILE A 64 -25.93 66.57 9.30
CA ILE A 64 -26.14 67.42 10.53
C ILE A 64 -25.16 68.62 10.50
N THR A 65 -23.95 68.47 9.97
CA THR A 65 -22.94 69.53 9.90
C THR A 65 -23.01 70.36 8.63
N GLY A 66 -23.97 70.14 7.72
CA GLY A 66 -24.19 70.89 6.50
C GLY A 66 -23.19 70.56 5.39
N ASN A 67 -22.57 69.38 5.41
CA ASN A 67 -21.60 68.88 4.43
C ASN A 67 -22.17 67.66 3.70
N SER A 68 -23.26 67.81 2.99
CA SER A 68 -23.97 66.73 2.27
C SER A 68 -23.06 65.99 1.29
N ASP A 69 -23.17 64.62 1.24
CA ASP A 69 -22.36 63.72 0.41
C ASP A 69 -23.25 62.73 -0.35
N ASP A 70 -23.82 63.19 -1.49
CA ASP A 70 -24.68 62.33 -2.31
C ASP A 70 -23.92 61.13 -2.96
N GLU A 71 -22.60 61.22 -3.12
CA GLU A 71 -21.78 60.11 -3.62
C GLU A 71 -21.73 59.01 -2.55
N LEU A 72 -21.70 59.37 -1.25
CA LEU A 72 -21.72 58.39 -0.17
C LEU A 72 -23.08 57.68 -0.07
N ILE A 73 -24.20 58.44 -0.27
CA ILE A 73 -25.54 57.84 -0.31
C ILE A 73 -25.63 56.80 -1.47
N ASN A 74 -25.20 57.17 -2.67
CA ASN A 74 -25.18 56.28 -3.82
C ASN A 74 -24.30 55.08 -3.62
N TYR A 75 -23.16 55.26 -2.96
CA TYR A 75 -22.24 54.16 -2.59
C TYR A 75 -22.91 53.17 -1.61
N LEU A 76 -23.63 53.67 -0.61
CA LEU A 76 -24.37 52.84 0.36
C LEU A 76 -25.52 52.08 -0.33
N ASP A 77 -26.24 52.72 -1.26
CA ASP A 77 -27.30 52.12 -2.05
C ASP A 77 -26.72 50.92 -2.85
N GLY A 78 -25.61 51.15 -3.57
CA GLY A 78 -24.97 50.11 -4.38
C GLY A 78 -24.49 48.92 -3.55
N ILE A 79 -23.93 49.15 -2.34
CA ILE A 79 -23.53 48.07 -1.47
C ILE A 79 -24.74 47.24 -0.95
N LEU A 80 -25.79 47.92 -0.50
CA LEU A 80 -27.00 47.26 0.01
C LEU A 80 -27.71 46.44 -1.08
N GLU A 81 -27.70 46.95 -2.35
CA GLU A 81 -28.24 46.23 -3.49
C GLU A 81 -27.39 44.98 -3.80
N ASP A 82 -26.05 45.08 -3.83
CA ASP A 82 -25.15 43.96 -4.08
C ASP A 82 -25.23 42.90 -2.96
N LEU A 83 -25.33 43.32 -1.70
CA LEU A 83 -25.57 42.40 -0.56
C LEU A 83 -26.87 41.60 -0.71
N LYS A 84 -27.89 42.17 -1.38
CA LYS A 84 -29.20 41.52 -1.55
C LYS A 84 -29.29 40.67 -2.80
N TYR A 85 -28.78 41.18 -3.95
CA TYR A 85 -29.06 40.62 -5.29
C TYR A 85 -27.84 39.99 -5.96
N GLU A 86 -26.63 40.17 -5.43
CA GLU A 86 -25.37 39.66 -6.02
C GLU A 86 -25.07 40.23 -7.45
N ASP A 87 -25.63 41.35 -7.81
CA ASP A 87 -25.58 41.91 -9.16
C ASP A 87 -24.89 43.32 -9.18
N GLY A 88 -23.93 43.53 -8.28
CA GLY A 88 -23.23 44.80 -8.13
C GLY A 88 -21.74 44.72 -8.41
N ASP A 89 -21.09 45.89 -8.33
CA ASP A 89 -19.65 46.06 -8.59
C ASP A 89 -18.72 45.56 -7.50
N TYR A 90 -19.27 45.13 -6.32
CA TYR A 90 -18.47 44.80 -5.14
C TYR A 90 -18.17 43.30 -5.05
N ASN A 91 -18.68 42.49 -5.97
CA ASN A 91 -18.51 41.02 -5.98
C ASN A 91 -18.88 40.37 -4.63
N LEU A 92 -20.02 40.72 -4.08
CA LEU A 92 -20.55 40.15 -2.87
C LEU A 92 -21.35 38.90 -3.21
N ILE A 93 -21.37 37.96 -2.27
CA ILE A 93 -22.16 36.71 -2.36
C ILE A 93 -23.36 36.80 -1.42
N SER A 94 -24.49 36.23 -1.80
CA SER A 94 -25.60 36.05 -0.88
C SER A 94 -25.26 34.98 0.14
N LEU A 95 -25.49 35.28 1.40
CA LEU A 95 -25.39 34.27 2.47
C LEU A 95 -26.68 33.45 2.48
N ASP A 96 -26.55 32.12 2.35
CA ASP A 96 -27.68 31.19 2.43
C ASP A 96 -28.10 30.98 3.87
N ASP A 97 -28.60 32.04 4.50
CA ASP A 97 -29.03 32.10 5.88
C ASP A 97 -30.31 32.96 6.00
N ASN A 98 -31.35 32.38 6.54
CA ASN A 98 -32.66 33.02 6.63
C ASN A 98 -32.67 34.19 7.65
N ASP A 99 -31.88 34.08 8.73
CA ASP A 99 -31.80 35.17 9.73
C ASP A 99 -31.08 36.38 9.16
N TYR A 100 -29.95 36.15 8.48
CA TYR A 100 -29.22 37.22 7.78
C TYR A 100 -30.12 37.90 6.72
N LYS A 101 -30.72 37.12 5.83
CA LYS A 101 -31.59 37.66 4.76
C LYS A 101 -32.72 38.53 5.31
N LYS A 102 -33.40 38.06 6.36
CA LYS A 102 -34.48 38.81 7.02
C LYS A 102 -34.00 40.11 7.63
N LYS A 103 -32.83 40.10 8.30
CA LYS A 103 -32.26 41.30 8.92
C LYS A 103 -31.80 42.29 7.86
N LEU A 104 -31.18 41.84 6.81
CA LEU A 104 -30.76 42.67 5.66
C LEU A 104 -31.98 43.33 4.99
N ASP A 105 -33.04 42.58 4.73
CA ASP A 105 -34.27 43.14 4.18
C ASP A 105 -34.90 44.22 5.06
N THR A 106 -34.90 44.00 6.38
CA THR A 106 -35.37 44.98 7.38
C THR A 106 -34.48 46.23 7.36
N GLN A 107 -33.17 46.07 7.32
CA GLN A 107 -32.19 47.16 7.25
C GLN A 107 -32.36 47.97 5.98
N ILE A 108 -32.54 47.34 4.80
CA ILE A 108 -32.76 48.01 3.52
C ILE A 108 -34.06 48.82 3.53
N ALA A 109 -35.15 48.24 4.05
CA ALA A 109 -36.42 48.95 4.19
C ALA A 109 -36.30 50.19 5.07
N PHE A 110 -35.55 50.07 6.20
CA PHE A 110 -35.34 51.20 7.10
C PHE A 110 -34.37 52.24 6.50
N TRP A 111 -33.42 51.82 5.66
CA TRP A 111 -32.53 52.74 4.95
C TRP A 111 -33.29 53.75 4.08
N SER A 112 -34.34 53.31 3.40
CA SER A 112 -35.21 54.21 2.63
C SER A 112 -35.86 55.28 3.52
N GLN A 113 -36.30 54.91 4.73
CA GLN A 113 -36.89 55.87 5.70
C GLN A 113 -35.82 56.84 6.20
N LEU A 114 -34.63 56.37 6.51
CA LEU A 114 -33.51 57.21 6.96
C LEU A 114 -33.09 58.20 5.86
N LYS A 115 -33.06 57.79 4.57
CA LYS A 115 -32.78 58.66 3.41
C LYS A 115 -33.82 59.79 3.32
N ASP A 116 -35.10 59.46 3.46
CA ASP A 116 -36.15 60.51 3.47
C ASP A 116 -35.92 61.51 4.57
N GLU A 117 -35.45 61.08 5.74
CA GLU A 117 -35.15 61.97 6.85
C GLU A 117 -33.87 62.79 6.61
N ILE A 118 -32.84 62.24 5.98
CA ILE A 118 -31.63 62.93 5.55
C ILE A 118 -32.00 64.11 4.60
N TYR A 119 -32.89 63.88 3.65
CA TYR A 119 -33.35 64.98 2.75
C TYR A 119 -34.16 66.06 3.49
N LYS A 120 -34.93 65.71 4.52
CA LYS A 120 -35.60 66.70 5.36
C LYS A 120 -34.63 67.53 6.19
N VAL A 121 -33.50 67.00 6.61
CA VAL A 121 -32.44 67.80 7.29
C VAL A 121 -31.95 68.92 6.42
N ARG A 122 -31.81 68.70 5.12
CA ARG A 122 -31.39 69.75 4.14
C ARG A 122 -32.42 70.85 3.98
N GLU A 123 -33.71 70.55 4.14
CA GLU A 123 -34.79 71.50 3.98
C GLU A 123 -35.15 72.24 5.27
N TYR A 124 -35.22 71.52 6.37
CA TYR A 124 -35.77 72.05 7.63
C TYR A 124 -34.76 72.21 8.78
N GLY A 125 -33.52 71.74 8.56
CA GLY A 125 -32.46 71.69 9.61
C GLY A 125 -32.65 70.51 10.54
N TYR A 126 -31.55 69.94 11.07
CA TYR A 126 -31.54 68.71 11.84
C TYR A 126 -32.37 68.80 13.16
N GLU A 127 -32.49 69.98 13.76
CA GLU A 127 -33.25 70.25 15.00
C GLU A 127 -34.76 69.99 14.83
N ASN A 128 -35.26 70.09 13.60
CA ASN A 128 -36.66 69.89 13.23
C ASN A 128 -36.95 68.53 12.63
N THR A 129 -36.01 67.56 12.76
CA THR A 129 -36.11 66.25 12.19
C THR A 129 -35.87 65.16 13.24
N ASN A 130 -36.21 63.87 12.92
CA ASN A 130 -35.93 62.74 13.78
C ASN A 130 -34.61 62.03 13.40
N ILE A 131 -33.71 62.69 12.66
CA ILE A 131 -32.53 62.08 12.06
C ILE A 131 -31.65 61.36 13.09
N VAL A 132 -31.47 61.92 14.29
CA VAL A 132 -30.65 61.32 15.37
C VAL A 132 -31.27 60.02 15.88
N ILE A 133 -32.58 60.03 16.13
CA ILE A 133 -33.28 58.84 16.62
C ILE A 133 -33.28 57.74 15.57
N LEU A 134 -33.61 58.07 14.30
CA LEU A 134 -33.61 57.10 13.22
C LEU A 134 -32.22 56.57 12.87
N SER A 135 -31.20 57.39 13.03
CA SER A 135 -29.82 56.94 12.79
C SER A 135 -29.35 55.92 13.83
N GLU A 136 -29.74 56.08 15.09
CA GLU A 136 -29.45 55.08 16.16
C GLU A 136 -30.23 53.78 15.94
N GLU A 137 -31.50 53.86 15.54
CA GLU A 137 -32.29 52.68 15.21
C GLU A 137 -31.73 51.94 14.00
N TYR A 138 -31.34 52.66 12.96
CA TYR A 138 -30.65 52.08 11.80
C TYR A 138 -29.34 51.42 12.20
N PHE A 139 -28.54 52.06 13.08
CA PHE A 139 -27.30 51.49 13.56
C PHE A 139 -27.53 50.12 14.23
N HIS A 140 -28.57 50.01 15.08
CA HIS A 140 -28.92 48.73 15.69
C HIS A 140 -29.34 47.67 14.70
N LEU A 141 -30.10 48.03 13.66
CA LEU A 141 -30.46 47.09 12.57
C LEU A 141 -29.23 46.65 11.80
N ALA A 142 -28.35 47.56 11.42
CA ALA A 142 -27.10 47.25 10.75
C ALA A 142 -26.19 46.36 11.59
N ASP A 143 -26.08 46.60 12.89
CA ASP A 143 -25.31 45.79 13.84
C ASP A 143 -25.86 44.35 13.94
N GLN A 144 -27.19 44.20 13.95
CA GLN A 144 -27.85 42.90 13.92
C GLN A 144 -27.56 42.13 12.61
N THR A 145 -27.48 42.84 11.47
CA THR A 145 -27.16 42.25 10.18
C THR A 145 -25.70 41.77 10.14
N VAL A 146 -24.76 42.59 10.65
CA VAL A 146 -23.33 42.18 10.83
C VAL A 146 -23.24 40.90 11.68
N SER A 147 -23.88 40.92 12.86
CA SER A 147 -23.85 39.80 13.78
C SER A 147 -24.44 38.52 13.17
N ALA A 148 -25.48 38.64 12.33
CA ALA A 148 -26.04 37.48 11.62
C ALA A 148 -25.07 36.92 10.59
N ALA A 149 -24.35 37.77 9.85
CA ALA A 149 -23.34 37.36 8.90
C ALA A 149 -22.13 36.66 9.60
N GLU A 150 -21.69 37.20 10.74
CA GLU A 150 -20.65 36.60 11.58
C GLU A 150 -21.07 35.22 12.10
N ASN A 151 -22.28 35.11 12.67
CA ASN A 151 -22.83 33.83 13.17
C ASN A 151 -22.94 32.78 12.06
N TYR A 152 -23.31 33.17 10.84
CA TYR A 152 -23.31 32.26 9.68
C TYR A 152 -21.90 31.74 9.38
N SER A 153 -20.91 32.64 9.32
CA SER A 153 -19.51 32.28 9.06
C SER A 153 -18.97 31.36 10.15
N GLU A 154 -19.25 31.63 11.41
CA GLU A 154 -18.83 30.80 12.55
C GLU A 154 -19.43 29.39 12.50
N ARG A 155 -20.72 29.27 12.14
CA ARG A 155 -21.36 27.96 11.99
C ARG A 155 -20.71 27.12 10.89
N ILE A 156 -20.39 27.75 9.75
CA ILE A 156 -19.70 27.04 8.66
C ILE A 156 -18.29 26.62 9.11
N ALA A 157 -17.55 27.52 9.74
CA ALA A 157 -16.21 27.23 10.25
C ALA A 157 -16.23 26.11 11.30
N TRP A 158 -17.26 26.07 12.16
CA TRP A 158 -17.42 24.99 13.15
C TRP A 158 -17.68 23.64 12.48
N ASN A 159 -18.60 23.60 11.51
CA ASN A 159 -18.86 22.39 10.74
C ASN A 159 -17.62 21.92 9.98
N LEU A 160 -16.85 22.83 9.39
CA LEU A 160 -15.61 22.51 8.70
C LEU A 160 -14.61 21.81 9.64
N ARG A 161 -14.37 22.36 10.84
CA ARG A 161 -13.50 21.75 11.86
C ARG A 161 -13.99 20.37 12.29
N LEU A 162 -15.31 20.17 12.37
CA LEU A 162 -15.89 18.86 12.69
C LEU A 162 -15.57 17.83 11.60
N PHE A 163 -15.75 18.19 10.32
CA PHE A 163 -15.40 17.31 9.21
C PHE A 163 -13.90 17.07 9.07
N GLU A 164 -13.04 18.08 9.36
CA GLU A 164 -11.58 17.90 9.44
C GLU A 164 -11.22 16.84 10.48
N THR A 165 -11.84 16.90 11.66
CA THR A 165 -11.60 15.93 12.73
C THR A 165 -12.03 14.53 12.33
N PHE A 166 -13.22 14.37 11.72
CA PHE A 166 -13.68 13.06 11.23
C PHE A 166 -12.78 12.52 10.12
N THR A 167 -12.33 13.37 9.21
CA THR A 167 -11.38 13.00 8.16
C THR A 167 -10.07 12.50 8.75
N ALA A 168 -9.53 13.18 9.77
CA ALA A 168 -8.30 12.76 10.43
C ALA A 168 -8.45 11.40 11.15
N ILE A 169 -9.60 11.14 11.77
CA ILE A 169 -9.91 9.86 12.41
C ILE A 169 -10.00 8.77 11.35
N ASP A 170 -10.74 8.99 10.27
CA ASP A 170 -10.92 8.01 9.18
C ASP A 170 -9.59 7.67 8.51
N MET A 171 -8.75 8.67 8.20
CA MET A 171 -7.39 8.46 7.69
C MET A 171 -6.53 7.62 8.65
N SER A 172 -6.63 7.89 9.96
CA SER A 172 -5.90 7.12 10.97
C SER A 172 -6.34 5.65 11.00
N LEU A 173 -7.64 5.39 10.85
CA LEU A 173 -8.18 4.03 10.76
C LEU A 173 -7.69 3.32 9.50
N ILE A 174 -7.67 3.99 8.34
CA ILE A 174 -7.13 3.45 7.10
C ILE A 174 -5.65 3.08 7.26
N ILE A 175 -4.84 3.95 7.84
CA ILE A 175 -3.41 3.70 8.07
C ILE A 175 -3.20 2.48 8.98
N ILE A 176 -3.92 2.39 10.09
CA ILE A 176 -3.86 1.25 11.02
C ILE A 176 -4.24 -0.04 10.30
N PHE A 177 -5.26 0.02 9.46
CA PHE A 177 -5.73 -1.13 8.68
C PHE A 177 -4.68 -1.61 7.67
N ILE A 178 -4.06 -0.69 6.92
CA ILE A 178 -2.97 -1.00 5.97
C ILE A 178 -1.77 -1.61 6.69
N ILE A 179 -1.37 -1.04 7.84
CA ILE A 179 -0.26 -1.59 8.64
C ILE A 179 -0.57 -3.03 9.06
N ASN A 180 -1.78 -3.29 9.54
CA ASN A 180 -2.22 -4.62 9.96
C ASN A 180 -2.18 -5.63 8.80
N GLN A 181 -2.70 -5.26 7.62
CA GLN A 181 -2.64 -6.10 6.42
C GLN A 181 -1.19 -6.41 6.01
N THR A 182 -0.33 -5.40 6.05
CA THR A 182 1.10 -5.55 5.70
C THR A 182 1.80 -6.53 6.63
N ILE A 183 1.59 -6.41 7.94
CA ILE A 183 2.14 -7.33 8.95
C ILE A 183 1.66 -8.77 8.68
N GLN A 184 0.36 -8.97 8.44
CA GLN A 184 -0.20 -10.28 8.14
C GLN A 184 0.40 -10.89 6.85
N ALA A 185 0.58 -10.08 5.81
CA ALA A 185 1.21 -10.51 4.57
C ALA A 185 2.65 -10.99 4.78
N ILE A 186 3.45 -10.26 5.57
CA ILE A 186 4.83 -10.62 5.91
C ILE A 186 4.88 -11.95 6.68
N ILE A 187 4.00 -12.13 7.68
CA ILE A 187 3.93 -13.37 8.48
C ILE A 187 3.58 -14.56 7.60
N ILE A 188 2.57 -14.41 6.72
CA ILE A 188 2.14 -15.47 5.80
C ILE A 188 3.26 -15.83 4.82
N ASN A 189 3.94 -14.83 4.23
CA ASN A 189 5.04 -15.07 3.30
C ASN A 189 6.20 -15.82 3.97
N LYS A 190 6.60 -15.39 5.18
CA LYS A 190 7.64 -16.09 5.97
C LYS A 190 7.26 -17.55 6.25
N LYS A 191 6.00 -17.79 6.61
CA LYS A 191 5.49 -19.15 6.85
C LYS A 191 5.48 -20.00 5.58
N ASN A 192 5.08 -19.44 4.44
CA ASN A 192 5.09 -20.13 3.16
C ASN A 192 6.52 -20.52 2.74
N THR A 193 7.48 -19.59 2.83
CA THR A 193 8.89 -19.89 2.55
C THR A 193 9.44 -21.00 3.46
N GLN A 194 9.04 -21.01 4.75
CA GLN A 194 9.45 -22.07 5.67
C GLN A 194 8.83 -23.42 5.30
N LEU A 195 7.54 -23.43 4.92
CA LEU A 195 6.85 -24.64 4.46
C LEU A 195 7.45 -25.18 3.17
N GLU A 196 7.81 -24.31 2.21
CA GLU A 196 8.51 -24.71 0.99
C GLU A 196 9.86 -25.35 1.28
N LYS A 197 10.65 -24.73 2.18
CA LYS A 197 11.93 -25.34 2.61
C LYS A 197 11.73 -26.72 3.24
N GLN A 198 10.74 -26.88 4.11
CA GLN A 198 10.42 -28.17 4.72
C GLN A 198 9.91 -29.21 3.71
N ALA A 199 9.14 -28.76 2.70
CA ALA A 199 8.59 -29.65 1.70
C ALA A 199 9.61 -30.11 0.64
N PHE A 200 10.60 -29.26 0.32
CA PHE A 200 11.47 -29.47 -0.83
C PHE A 200 12.96 -29.57 -0.53
N LEU A 201 13.41 -29.29 0.70
CA LEU A 201 14.80 -29.48 1.10
C LEU A 201 14.97 -30.66 2.05
N ASP A 202 16.08 -31.35 1.91
CA ASP A 202 16.58 -32.28 2.93
C ASP A 202 17.22 -31.48 4.08
N LEU A 203 16.65 -31.58 5.28
CA LEU A 203 17.05 -30.76 6.44
C LEU A 203 18.48 -31.07 6.91
N HIS A 204 19.03 -32.24 6.58
CA HIS A 204 20.36 -32.64 6.99
C HIS A 204 21.45 -32.11 6.06
N THR A 205 21.23 -32.19 4.75
CA THR A 205 22.21 -31.78 3.75
C THR A 205 21.99 -30.38 3.17
N GLY A 206 20.75 -29.84 3.31
CA GLY A 206 20.34 -28.59 2.68
C GLY A 206 20.09 -28.69 1.18
N LEU A 207 20.30 -29.86 0.56
CA LEU A 207 20.00 -30.13 -0.84
C LEU A 207 18.50 -30.32 -1.09
N PRO A 208 18.00 -30.12 -2.31
CA PRO A 208 16.70 -30.60 -2.74
C PRO A 208 16.46 -32.06 -2.30
N ASN A 209 15.30 -32.31 -1.68
CA ASN A 209 14.91 -33.63 -1.21
C ASN A 209 14.25 -34.46 -2.34
N LYS A 210 13.87 -35.70 -2.00
CA LYS A 210 13.17 -36.60 -2.93
C LYS A 210 11.94 -35.97 -3.58
N SER A 211 11.14 -35.22 -2.81
CA SER A 211 9.93 -34.57 -3.33
C SER A 211 10.25 -33.56 -4.43
N LYS A 212 11.35 -32.79 -4.25
CA LYS A 212 11.82 -31.84 -5.27
C LYS A 212 12.43 -32.54 -6.48
N CYS A 213 13.16 -33.62 -6.27
CA CYS A 213 13.65 -34.47 -7.38
C CYS A 213 12.47 -35.03 -8.21
N GLU A 214 11.45 -35.59 -7.54
CA GLU A 214 10.28 -36.11 -8.24
C GLU A 214 9.47 -35.01 -8.96
N GLU A 215 9.46 -33.78 -8.43
CA GLU A 215 8.80 -32.65 -9.08
C GLU A 215 9.42 -32.33 -10.44
N ILE A 216 10.76 -32.28 -10.54
CA ILE A 216 11.44 -32.02 -11.82
C ILE A 216 11.23 -33.19 -12.84
N PHE A 217 11.06 -34.41 -12.36
CA PHE A 217 10.81 -35.56 -13.21
C PHE A 217 9.36 -35.65 -13.67
N ARG A 218 8.41 -34.94 -13.08
CA ARG A 218 7.01 -34.88 -13.55
C ARG A 218 6.84 -34.15 -14.86
N ASN A 219 7.80 -33.31 -15.25
CA ASN A 219 7.79 -32.70 -16.56
C ASN A 219 7.95 -33.80 -17.63
N LYS A 220 6.93 -33.94 -18.47
CA LYS A 220 6.89 -34.92 -19.55
C LYS A 220 7.38 -34.36 -20.90
N GLU A 221 7.88 -33.13 -20.92
CA GLU A 221 8.46 -32.57 -22.13
C GLU A 221 9.73 -33.30 -22.50
N PHE A 222 9.91 -33.49 -23.81
CA PHE A 222 11.14 -34.07 -24.31
C PHE A 222 12.28 -33.07 -24.15
N ILE A 223 13.45 -33.63 -23.82
CA ILE A 223 14.67 -32.84 -23.68
C ILE A 223 15.18 -32.52 -25.07
N THR A 224 15.29 -31.26 -25.43
CA THR A 224 15.81 -30.77 -26.71
C THR A 224 17.31 -30.53 -26.70
N ASP A 225 17.84 -30.22 -25.50
CA ASP A 225 19.24 -29.89 -25.29
C ASP A 225 20.02 -31.09 -24.75
N SER A 226 21.36 -31.08 -24.92
CA SER A 226 22.22 -32.12 -24.33
C SER A 226 22.17 -32.01 -22.80
N THR A 227 21.55 -32.99 -22.14
CA THR A 227 21.38 -33.06 -20.70
C THR A 227 21.89 -34.40 -20.17
N ALA A 228 22.62 -34.34 -19.07
CA ALA A 228 23.05 -35.53 -18.35
C ALA A 228 22.31 -35.67 -17.01
N CYS A 229 21.95 -36.91 -16.68
CA CYS A 229 21.47 -37.27 -15.33
C CYS A 229 22.47 -38.24 -14.73
N ILE A 230 22.92 -37.96 -13.50
CA ILE A 230 23.89 -38.77 -12.79
C ILE A 230 23.26 -39.20 -11.45
N MET A 231 23.18 -40.49 -11.22
CA MET A 231 22.82 -41.07 -9.91
C MET A 231 24.08 -41.47 -9.17
N PHE A 232 24.09 -41.18 -7.85
CA PHE A 232 25.18 -41.54 -6.96
C PHE A 232 24.61 -42.33 -5.77
N ASP A 233 25.37 -43.30 -5.29
CA ASP A 233 25.03 -44.08 -4.10
C ASP A 233 26.31 -44.21 -3.21
N LEU A 234 26.21 -43.76 -1.96
CA LEU A 234 27.31 -43.83 -1.01
C LEU A 234 27.59 -45.28 -0.60
N ASN A 235 28.83 -45.69 -0.81
CA ASN A 235 29.28 -47.04 -0.42
C ASN A 235 29.46 -47.12 1.12
N ASN A 236 29.14 -48.29 1.65
CA ASN A 236 29.42 -48.68 3.07
C ASN A 236 28.77 -47.80 4.13
N LEU A 237 27.75 -47.00 3.83
CA LEU A 237 27.07 -46.20 4.84
C LEU A 237 26.52 -47.04 5.98
N LYS A 238 25.89 -48.21 5.70
CA LYS A 238 25.41 -49.11 6.74
C LYS A 238 26.55 -49.61 7.62
N LYS A 239 27.70 -50.01 7.02
CA LYS A 239 28.87 -50.46 7.81
C LYS A 239 29.42 -49.33 8.67
N ALA A 240 29.48 -48.09 8.17
CA ALA A 240 29.90 -46.94 8.95
C ALA A 240 28.96 -46.71 10.15
N ASN A 241 27.64 -46.79 9.95
CA ASN A 241 26.64 -46.67 11.00
C ASN A 241 26.79 -47.77 12.07
N ASP A 242 26.91 -49.00 11.61
CA ASP A 242 26.98 -50.19 12.53
C ASP A 242 28.27 -50.24 13.32
N THR A 243 29.40 -49.72 12.76
CA THR A 243 30.73 -49.79 13.37
C THR A 243 31.09 -48.53 14.15
N LEU A 244 30.75 -47.35 13.67
CA LEU A 244 31.18 -46.03 14.17
C LEU A 244 30.01 -45.19 14.71
N GLY A 245 28.78 -45.70 14.58
CA GLY A 245 27.56 -45.01 15.03
C GLY A 245 26.93 -44.05 13.98
N HIS A 246 25.67 -43.79 14.16
CA HIS A 246 24.86 -42.96 13.21
C HIS A 246 25.41 -41.56 12.98
N SER A 247 26.05 -40.95 14.01
CA SER A 247 26.66 -39.62 13.83
C SER A 247 27.76 -39.58 12.80
N VAL A 248 28.50 -40.71 12.62
CA VAL A 248 29.55 -40.80 11.61
C VAL A 248 28.92 -40.99 10.20
N GLY A 249 27.87 -41.82 10.09
CA GLY A 249 27.13 -41.91 8.85
C GLY A 249 26.48 -40.63 8.41
N ASP A 250 25.95 -39.85 9.36
CA ASP A 250 25.41 -38.51 9.10
C ASP A 250 26.48 -37.56 8.58
N GLN A 251 27.68 -37.57 9.16
CA GLN A 251 28.81 -36.79 8.68
C GLN A 251 29.26 -37.22 7.28
N LEU A 252 29.24 -38.51 6.97
CA LEU A 252 29.58 -39.05 5.63
C LEU A 252 28.62 -38.49 4.58
N ILE A 253 27.29 -38.56 4.84
CA ILE A 253 26.26 -38.00 4.00
C ILE A 253 26.44 -36.49 3.79
N LEU A 254 26.67 -35.74 4.89
CA LEU A 254 26.80 -34.30 4.85
C LEU A 254 28.05 -33.85 4.06
N ASN A 255 29.19 -34.53 4.26
CA ASN A 255 30.41 -34.19 3.55
C ASN A 255 30.31 -34.52 2.05
N PHE A 256 29.73 -35.68 1.68
CA PHE A 256 29.52 -36.00 0.28
C PHE A 256 28.59 -34.98 -0.39
N ALA A 257 27.47 -34.61 0.26
CA ALA A 257 26.57 -33.60 -0.24
C ALA A 257 27.28 -32.26 -0.51
N LYS A 258 28.18 -31.83 0.37
CA LYS A 258 28.97 -30.60 0.21
C LYS A 258 29.96 -30.73 -0.97
N LEU A 259 30.71 -31.82 -1.06
CA LEU A 259 31.64 -32.05 -2.15
C LEU A 259 30.91 -32.08 -3.51
N LEU A 260 29.82 -32.84 -3.59
CA LEU A 260 28.99 -32.91 -4.80
C LEU A 260 28.43 -31.53 -5.20
N ARG A 261 27.94 -30.74 -4.24
CA ARG A 261 27.41 -29.39 -4.54
C ARG A 261 28.52 -28.43 -4.99
N ASN A 262 29.73 -28.57 -4.50
CA ASN A 262 30.87 -27.71 -4.85
C ASN A 262 31.36 -27.97 -6.29
N VAL A 263 31.38 -29.22 -6.74
CA VAL A 263 31.89 -29.56 -8.09
C VAL A 263 30.82 -29.39 -9.18
N VAL A 264 29.55 -29.54 -8.85
CA VAL A 264 28.48 -29.35 -9.83
C VAL A 264 28.20 -27.84 -9.99
N PRO A 265 28.17 -27.29 -11.20
CA PRO A 265 27.86 -25.88 -11.44
C PRO A 265 26.60 -25.40 -10.73
N SER A 266 26.57 -24.16 -10.26
CA SER A 266 25.44 -23.61 -9.48
C SER A 266 24.12 -23.52 -10.28
N LYS A 267 24.20 -23.46 -11.61
CA LYS A 267 23.06 -23.46 -12.52
C LYS A 267 22.37 -24.83 -12.63
N ASP A 268 23.09 -25.89 -12.25
CA ASP A 268 22.65 -27.27 -12.42
C ASP A 268 22.04 -27.82 -11.12
N PHE A 269 21.22 -28.83 -11.27
CA PHE A 269 20.46 -29.42 -10.17
C PHE A 269 21.27 -30.49 -9.43
N VAL A 270 21.27 -30.41 -8.10
CA VAL A 270 21.76 -31.47 -7.19
C VAL A 270 20.72 -31.72 -6.13
N GLY A 271 20.38 -32.98 -5.87
CA GLY A 271 19.41 -33.38 -4.86
C GLY A 271 19.79 -34.64 -4.10
N ARG A 272 19.22 -34.85 -2.93
CA ARG A 272 19.29 -36.10 -2.17
C ARG A 272 17.99 -36.88 -2.41
N TYR A 273 18.10 -38.00 -3.13
CA TYR A 273 16.94 -38.81 -3.55
C TYR A 273 16.55 -39.85 -2.51
N GLY A 274 17.53 -40.42 -1.80
CA GLY A 274 17.33 -41.45 -0.78
C GLY A 274 18.21 -41.25 0.45
N GLY A 275 18.37 -42.28 1.27
CA GLY A 275 19.23 -42.28 2.45
C GLY A 275 20.69 -42.01 2.10
N ASP A 276 21.22 -42.76 1.15
CA ASP A 276 22.58 -42.75 0.62
C ASP A 276 22.62 -42.36 -0.89
N GLU A 277 21.48 -42.05 -1.49
CA GLU A 277 21.32 -41.79 -2.91
C GLU A 277 21.25 -40.28 -3.21
N PHE A 278 22.04 -39.82 -4.15
CA PHE A 278 22.07 -38.44 -4.64
C PHE A 278 21.91 -38.40 -6.15
N ILE A 279 21.47 -37.28 -6.65
CA ILE A 279 21.27 -37.03 -8.07
C ILE A 279 21.85 -35.67 -8.47
N ALA A 280 22.46 -35.62 -9.66
CA ALA A 280 22.76 -34.40 -10.36
C ALA A 280 22.13 -34.40 -11.74
N VAL A 281 21.59 -33.26 -12.19
CA VAL A 281 21.13 -33.06 -13.58
C VAL A 281 21.93 -31.87 -14.12
N ILE A 282 22.70 -32.13 -15.16
CA ILE A 282 23.58 -31.16 -15.80
C ILE A 282 22.96 -30.77 -17.12
N TYR A 283 22.59 -29.51 -17.27
CA TYR A 283 21.94 -29.01 -18.48
C TYR A 283 22.95 -28.44 -19.47
N ASN A 284 22.67 -28.61 -20.76
CA ASN A 284 23.51 -28.12 -21.87
C ASN A 284 24.99 -28.53 -21.72
N SER A 285 25.23 -29.85 -21.50
CA SER A 285 26.56 -30.38 -21.23
C SER A 285 26.96 -31.47 -22.24
N THR A 286 28.23 -31.53 -22.53
CA THR A 286 28.87 -32.61 -23.30
C THR A 286 29.26 -33.78 -22.39
N LYS A 287 29.56 -34.94 -22.98
CA LYS A 287 30.08 -36.10 -22.23
C LYS A 287 31.43 -35.78 -21.57
N ASP A 288 32.26 -34.99 -22.22
CA ASP A 288 33.58 -34.59 -21.71
C ASP A 288 33.46 -33.69 -20.47
N GLU A 289 32.57 -32.67 -20.52
CA GLU A 289 32.30 -31.80 -19.36
C GLU A 289 31.77 -32.56 -18.15
N VAL A 290 30.89 -33.53 -18.37
CA VAL A 290 30.39 -34.39 -17.29
C VAL A 290 31.52 -35.27 -16.72
N THR A 291 32.42 -35.79 -17.60
CA THR A 291 33.57 -36.56 -17.17
C THR A 291 34.53 -35.69 -16.33
N GLU A 292 34.74 -34.43 -16.71
CA GLU A 292 35.55 -33.48 -15.93
C GLU A 292 34.92 -33.23 -14.54
N ILE A 293 33.58 -33.07 -14.44
CA ILE A 293 32.88 -32.92 -13.13
C ILE A 293 33.09 -34.15 -12.26
N LEU A 294 32.99 -35.37 -12.83
CA LEU A 294 33.21 -36.61 -12.07
C LEU A 294 34.68 -36.77 -11.63
N ASN A 295 35.63 -36.47 -12.50
CA ASN A 295 37.05 -36.48 -12.16
C ASN A 295 37.38 -35.44 -11.03
N HIS A 296 36.74 -34.25 -11.09
CA HIS A 296 36.89 -33.23 -10.03
C HIS A 296 36.32 -33.76 -8.73
N LEU A 297 35.13 -34.39 -8.74
CA LEU A 297 34.56 -35.03 -7.54
C LEU A 297 35.46 -36.09 -6.93
N ASP A 298 36.10 -36.95 -7.79
CA ASP A 298 37.03 -37.99 -7.34
C ASP A 298 38.27 -37.40 -6.72
N ASN A 299 38.83 -36.32 -7.25
CA ASN A 299 39.94 -35.59 -6.67
C ASN A 299 39.62 -35.00 -5.30
N GLU A 300 38.48 -34.26 -5.19
CA GLU A 300 38.00 -33.67 -3.94
C GLU A 300 37.76 -34.76 -2.85
N ILE A 301 37.21 -35.90 -3.25
CA ILE A 301 36.98 -37.05 -2.34
C ILE A 301 38.34 -37.66 -1.93
N SER A 302 39.30 -37.79 -2.83
CA SER A 302 40.65 -38.30 -2.54
C SER A 302 41.33 -37.41 -1.51
N GLU A 303 41.36 -36.10 -1.74
CA GLU A 303 41.91 -35.11 -0.79
C GLU A 303 41.21 -35.20 0.57
N PHE A 304 39.89 -35.27 0.58
CA PHE A 304 39.12 -35.44 1.82
C PHE A 304 39.52 -36.72 2.58
N ASN A 305 39.74 -37.82 1.87
CA ASN A 305 40.10 -39.11 2.45
C ASN A 305 41.52 -39.17 2.99
N GLU A 306 42.45 -38.31 2.47
CA GLU A 306 43.83 -38.16 2.94
C GLU A 306 43.93 -37.37 4.27
N LEU A 307 42.89 -36.62 4.66
CA LEU A 307 42.88 -35.84 5.91
C LEU A 307 42.84 -36.69 7.18
N GLY A 308 42.96 -38.01 7.09
CA GLY A 308 43.07 -38.92 8.24
C GLY A 308 41.81 -39.05 9.07
N LYS A 309 40.64 -38.86 8.52
CA LYS A 309 39.36 -38.95 9.20
C LYS A 309 39.00 -40.40 9.53
N ALA A 310 38.14 -40.60 10.53
CA ALA A 310 37.69 -41.90 10.99
C ALA A 310 36.89 -42.70 9.92
N PHE A 311 36.48 -42.06 8.85
CA PHE A 311 35.74 -42.69 7.76
C PHE A 311 36.25 -42.15 6.40
N LYS A 312 36.15 -42.98 5.37
CA LYS A 312 36.45 -42.60 3.97
C LYS A 312 35.18 -42.56 3.17
N ILE A 313 35.07 -41.52 2.31
CA ILE A 313 33.98 -41.41 1.33
C ILE A 313 34.35 -42.28 0.13
N SER A 314 33.36 -43.07 -0.34
CA SER A 314 33.42 -43.86 -1.56
C SER A 314 31.99 -43.92 -2.07
N TYR A 315 31.82 -43.90 -3.38
CA TYR A 315 30.49 -43.92 -4.02
C TYR A 315 30.49 -44.73 -5.31
N ALA A 316 29.33 -45.26 -5.69
CA ALA A 316 29.06 -45.77 -7.03
C ALA A 316 28.26 -44.69 -7.76
N HIS A 317 28.42 -44.62 -9.09
CA HIS A 317 27.62 -43.71 -9.90
C HIS A 317 27.19 -44.36 -11.23
N GLY A 318 26.10 -43.80 -11.80
CA GLY A 318 25.66 -44.11 -13.17
C GLY A 318 25.24 -42.83 -13.87
N CYS A 319 25.64 -42.68 -15.11
CA CYS A 319 25.40 -41.48 -15.89
C CYS A 319 24.61 -41.86 -17.19
N ALA A 320 23.56 -41.08 -17.51
CA ALA A 320 22.81 -41.19 -18.74
C ALA A 320 22.70 -39.82 -19.42
N PHE A 321 22.83 -39.82 -20.75
CA PHE A 321 22.81 -38.61 -21.58
C PHE A 321 21.59 -38.59 -22.49
N SER A 322 20.94 -37.45 -22.65
CA SER A 322 19.77 -37.31 -23.53
C SER A 322 20.11 -37.56 -24.97
N SER A 323 21.35 -37.27 -25.41
CA SER A 323 21.85 -37.52 -26.74
C SER A 323 21.86 -39.01 -27.15
N ASP A 324 21.83 -39.92 -26.17
CA ASP A 324 21.88 -41.35 -26.42
C ASP A 324 20.48 -41.98 -26.64
N TYR A 325 19.40 -41.19 -26.46
CA TYR A 325 18.02 -41.66 -26.51
C TYR A 325 17.14 -40.76 -27.36
N LYS A 326 16.28 -41.35 -28.18
CA LYS A 326 15.24 -40.64 -28.90
C LYS A 326 14.04 -40.38 -27.98
N ASP A 327 13.44 -39.21 -28.10
CA ASP A 327 12.24 -38.82 -27.33
C ASP A 327 12.46 -38.95 -25.79
N CYS A 328 13.59 -38.45 -25.30
CA CYS A 328 14.03 -38.55 -23.92
C CYS A 328 13.35 -37.52 -23.02
N THR A 329 12.92 -37.95 -21.85
CA THR A 329 12.47 -37.08 -20.75
C THR A 329 13.43 -37.15 -19.56
N LEU A 330 13.38 -36.20 -18.63
CA LEU A 330 14.19 -36.30 -17.39
C LEU A 330 13.92 -37.60 -16.63
N ARG A 331 12.69 -38.07 -16.62
CA ARG A 331 12.36 -39.36 -15.99
C ARG A 331 13.07 -40.54 -16.70
N THR A 332 13.11 -40.55 -18.03
CA THR A 332 13.82 -41.57 -18.78
C THR A 332 15.31 -41.56 -18.44
N LEU A 333 15.95 -40.37 -18.36
CA LEU A 333 17.36 -40.27 -17.99
C LEU A 333 17.61 -40.77 -16.56
N PHE A 334 16.78 -40.39 -15.63
CA PHE A 334 16.86 -40.87 -14.26
C PHE A 334 16.82 -42.41 -14.19
N ASP A 335 15.81 -43.04 -14.79
CA ASP A 335 15.65 -44.48 -14.77
C ASP A 335 16.85 -45.23 -15.42
N LYS A 336 17.51 -44.60 -16.42
CA LYS A 336 18.72 -45.14 -17.04
C LYS A 336 19.96 -44.94 -16.17
N ALA A 337 20.13 -43.77 -15.59
CA ALA A 337 21.24 -43.47 -14.70
C ALA A 337 21.20 -44.38 -13.44
N ASP A 338 20.02 -44.56 -12.85
CA ASP A 338 19.82 -45.48 -11.73
C ASP A 338 20.24 -46.93 -12.09
N LYS A 339 19.79 -47.43 -13.23
CA LYS A 339 20.19 -48.73 -13.69
C LYS A 339 21.71 -48.86 -13.89
N TYR A 340 22.37 -47.87 -14.50
CA TYR A 340 23.83 -47.90 -14.67
C TYR A 340 24.58 -47.83 -13.34
N MET A 341 24.11 -47.04 -12.39
CA MET A 341 24.66 -47.00 -11.03
C MET A 341 24.56 -48.38 -10.36
N TYR A 342 23.38 -49.02 -10.44
CA TYR A 342 23.20 -50.35 -9.89
C TYR A 342 24.13 -51.39 -10.51
N ASP A 343 24.28 -51.40 -11.85
CA ASP A 343 25.15 -52.33 -12.57
C ASP A 343 26.64 -52.10 -12.17
N ASN A 344 27.09 -50.87 -12.04
CA ASN A 344 28.43 -50.49 -11.54
C ASN A 344 28.66 -50.96 -10.10
N LYS A 345 27.69 -50.74 -9.23
CA LYS A 345 27.75 -51.21 -7.82
C LYS A 345 27.87 -52.71 -7.68
N GLN A 346 27.22 -53.49 -8.57
CA GLN A 346 27.33 -54.97 -8.65
C GLN A 346 28.72 -55.41 -9.14
N ALA A 347 29.26 -54.76 -10.19
CA ALA A 347 30.58 -55.07 -10.72
C ALA A 347 31.70 -54.82 -9.67
N GLU A 348 31.63 -53.72 -8.92
CA GLU A 348 32.58 -53.44 -7.84
C GLU A 348 32.53 -54.50 -6.71
N LYS A 349 31.34 -55.04 -6.38
CA LYS A 349 31.18 -56.11 -5.38
C LYS A 349 31.72 -57.45 -5.86
N ALA A 350 31.61 -57.75 -7.18
CA ALA A 350 32.10 -59.01 -7.77
C ALA A 350 33.62 -59.01 -7.96
N GLY A 351 34.26 -57.86 -8.05
CA GLY A 351 35.71 -57.69 -8.18
C GLY A 351 36.51 -57.67 -6.88
N ARG A 352 35.80 -57.68 -5.73
CA ARG A 352 36.37 -57.80 -4.36
C ARG A 352 36.24 -59.21 -3.83
#